data_0d8fa475883a844c58bfc4daeee62097
#
_entry.id   0d8fa475883a844c58bfc4daeee62097
#
_cell.length_a   1.000
_cell.length_b   1.000
_cell.length_c   1.000
_cell.angle_alpha   90.00
_cell.angle_beta   90.00
_cell.angle_gamma   90.00
#
_symmetry.space_group_name_H-M   'P 1'
#
loop_
_entity.id
_entity.type
_entity.pdbx_description
1 polymer ?
#
loop_
_entity_poly.entity_id
_entity_poly.type
_entity_poly.pdbx_seq_one_letter_code
_entity_poly.pdbx_strand_id
1 'polypeptide(L)'
;VTVGGAIANDVHGKNHHVAGSFGGFVESLTLARSDCATAVRISPDHPRFATTVAGLGLSGLMLDTDIRLKRIPGPGIEQEIRLFGGRRSGAGIDGYLELDADSKPWEYTVGWIDTLDRDLRGVFFRGRHCDGPDEWLAPQPARLTVPIDAPQWVLGRWSARAFNALYYRLHATKTAQRSVIPIWPFFFPLDAVNGWNRAYGRRGFIQYQFVVPTLAAPSPPAARSPWPTRWAT
;
A
#
# COMPACT_ATOMS: atom_id res chain seq x y z
N VAL A 1 -10.32 -7.51 -0.08
CA VAL A 1 -11.04 -6.25 0.19
C VAL A 1 -12.31 -6.24 -0.63
N THR A 2 -13.45 -5.89 -0.03
CA THR A 2 -14.72 -5.70 -0.74
C THR A 2 -14.83 -4.26 -1.23
N VAL A 3 -15.66 -4.01 -2.26
CA VAL A 3 -15.89 -2.64 -2.76
C VAL A 3 -16.47 -1.75 -1.67
N GLY A 4 -17.48 -2.24 -0.93
CA GLY A 4 -18.04 -1.50 0.19
C GLY A 4 -17.02 -1.19 1.30
N GLY A 5 -16.12 -2.12 1.61
CA GLY A 5 -15.02 -1.91 2.54
C GLY A 5 -14.00 -0.88 2.03
N ALA A 6 -13.73 -0.87 0.73
CA ALA A 6 -12.84 0.11 0.10
C ALA A 6 -13.42 1.53 0.20
N ILE A 7 -14.72 1.69 -0.02
CA ILE A 7 -15.42 2.98 0.14
C ILE A 7 -15.49 3.38 1.62
N ALA A 8 -15.89 2.46 2.49
CA ALA A 8 -16.06 2.73 3.91
C ALA A 8 -14.77 3.18 4.62
N ASN A 9 -13.64 2.73 4.15
CA ASN A 9 -12.33 3.11 4.69
C ASN A 9 -11.60 4.13 3.82
N ASP A 10 -12.18 4.55 2.70
CA ASP A 10 -11.55 5.41 1.71
C ASP A 10 -10.11 4.99 1.41
N VAL A 11 -9.93 3.70 1.08
CA VAL A 11 -8.61 3.12 0.89
C VAL A 11 -7.85 3.84 -0.22
N HIS A 12 -6.54 3.90 -0.11
CA HIS A 12 -5.67 4.41 -1.17
C HIS A 12 -4.78 3.29 -1.73
N GLY A 13 -4.38 3.45 -2.98
CA GLY A 13 -3.45 2.56 -3.68
C GLY A 13 -2.05 3.14 -3.76
N LYS A 14 -1.19 2.47 -4.51
CA LYS A 14 0.19 2.90 -4.81
C LYS A 14 0.26 4.16 -5.68
N ASN A 15 -0.89 4.63 -6.19
CA ASN A 15 -1.05 5.81 -7.04
C ASN A 15 -1.66 7.01 -6.29
N HIS A 16 -1.73 6.97 -4.96
CA HIS A 16 -2.40 8.02 -4.17
C HIS A 16 -1.83 9.42 -4.42
N HIS A 17 -0.54 9.53 -4.72
CA HIS A 17 0.15 10.79 -4.99
C HIS A 17 -0.32 11.49 -6.28
N VAL A 18 -0.93 10.76 -7.22
CA VAL A 18 -1.49 11.30 -8.48
C VAL A 18 -3.00 11.12 -8.59
N ALA A 19 -3.58 10.12 -7.93
CA ALA A 19 -4.96 9.72 -8.11
C ALA A 19 -5.84 9.89 -6.85
N GLY A 20 -5.24 10.19 -5.70
CA GLY A 20 -5.95 10.31 -4.43
C GLY A 20 -6.44 8.97 -3.88
N SER A 21 -7.55 9.01 -3.16
CA SER A 21 -8.17 7.85 -2.50
C SER A 21 -9.32 7.26 -3.32
N PHE A 22 -9.85 6.13 -2.88
CA PHE A 22 -10.89 5.37 -3.59
C PHE A 22 -12.19 6.16 -3.76
N GLY A 23 -12.55 7.00 -2.77
CA GLY A 23 -13.74 7.84 -2.82
C GLY A 23 -13.77 8.81 -4.01
N GLY A 24 -12.60 9.25 -4.50
CA GLY A 24 -12.50 10.08 -5.70
C GLY A 24 -12.92 9.39 -7.00
N PHE A 25 -13.11 8.06 -6.99
CA PHE A 25 -13.57 7.26 -8.12
C PHE A 25 -15.04 6.84 -8.00
N VAL A 26 -15.69 7.11 -6.86
CA VAL A 26 -17.10 6.80 -6.64
C VAL A 26 -17.96 7.92 -7.23
N GLU A 27 -18.76 7.60 -8.23
CA GLU A 27 -19.66 8.56 -8.89
C GLU A 27 -20.99 8.65 -8.14
N SER A 28 -21.48 7.52 -7.63
CA SER A 28 -22.67 7.46 -6.80
C SER A 28 -22.74 6.13 -6.04
N LEU A 29 -23.55 6.08 -5.01
CA LEU A 29 -23.89 4.86 -4.30
C LEU A 29 -25.31 4.93 -3.74
N THR A 30 -25.93 3.76 -3.55
CA THR A 30 -27.22 3.62 -2.90
C THR A 30 -27.04 3.23 -1.45
N LEU A 31 -27.51 4.08 -0.55
CA LEU A 31 -27.38 3.92 0.91
C LEU A 31 -28.73 3.57 1.55
N ALA A 32 -28.82 2.41 2.18
CA ALA A 32 -29.94 2.00 3.02
C ALA A 32 -29.65 2.30 4.50
N ARG A 33 -30.60 2.90 5.20
CA ARG A 33 -30.47 3.30 6.61
C ARG A 33 -31.67 2.84 7.39
N SER A 34 -31.48 2.56 8.67
CA SER A 34 -32.55 2.14 9.58
C SER A 34 -33.53 3.27 9.94
N ASP A 35 -33.10 4.53 9.77
CA ASP A 35 -33.93 5.72 10.02
C ASP A 35 -34.70 6.22 8.79
N CYS A 36 -34.58 5.54 7.65
CA CYS A 36 -35.23 5.89 6.40
C CYS A 36 -36.03 4.68 5.86
N ALA A 37 -37.26 4.92 5.40
CA ALA A 37 -38.12 3.87 4.82
C ALA A 37 -37.58 3.35 3.47
N THR A 38 -36.84 4.17 2.74
CA THR A 38 -36.31 3.83 1.42
C THR A 38 -34.80 4.11 1.35
N ALA A 39 -34.10 3.30 0.58
CA ALA A 39 -32.71 3.57 0.26
C ALA A 39 -32.58 4.82 -0.63
N VAL A 40 -31.54 5.59 -0.43
CA VAL A 40 -31.29 6.87 -1.09
C VAL A 40 -30.03 6.78 -1.96
N ARG A 41 -30.15 7.19 -3.22
CA ARG A 41 -28.98 7.39 -4.10
C ARG A 41 -28.27 8.67 -3.74
N ILE A 42 -26.97 8.59 -3.47
CA ILE A 42 -26.14 9.74 -3.10
C ILE A 42 -24.92 9.83 -4.03
N SER A 43 -24.54 11.06 -4.34
CA SER A 43 -23.39 11.42 -5.20
C SER A 43 -22.47 12.40 -4.41
N PRO A 44 -21.28 12.74 -4.94
CA PRO A 44 -20.36 13.64 -4.26
C PRO A 44 -20.95 14.96 -3.77
N ASP A 45 -21.96 15.50 -4.45
CA ASP A 45 -22.66 16.74 -4.06
C ASP A 45 -23.64 16.55 -2.91
N HIS A 46 -23.99 15.31 -2.56
CA HIS A 46 -24.93 15.03 -1.49
C HIS A 46 -24.22 15.11 -0.13
N PRO A 47 -24.79 15.80 0.88
CA PRO A 47 -24.15 16.00 2.19
C PRO A 47 -23.71 14.71 2.90
N ARG A 48 -24.45 13.61 2.70
CA ARG A 48 -24.14 12.31 3.30
C ARG A 48 -23.00 11.57 2.57
N PHE A 49 -22.60 11.97 1.37
CA PHE A 49 -21.55 11.30 0.64
C PHE A 49 -20.21 11.36 1.38
N ALA A 50 -19.80 12.57 1.80
CA ALA A 50 -18.55 12.78 2.54
C ALA A 50 -18.53 12.09 3.92
N THR A 51 -19.70 11.83 4.54
CA THR A 51 -19.78 11.07 5.79
C THR A 51 -19.87 9.56 5.59
N THR A 52 -20.14 9.11 4.36
CA THR A 52 -20.21 7.68 4.02
C THR A 52 -18.88 7.16 3.52
N VAL A 53 -18.20 7.90 2.65
CA VAL A 53 -16.81 7.66 2.28
C VAL A 53 -15.93 7.91 3.49
N ALA A 54 -15.04 6.98 3.83
CA ALA A 54 -14.27 6.95 5.08
C ALA A 54 -15.10 6.87 6.37
N GLY A 55 -16.41 6.61 6.27
CA GLY A 55 -17.33 6.54 7.42
C GLY A 55 -17.33 5.20 8.17
N LEU A 56 -16.37 4.31 7.88
CA LEU A 56 -16.20 2.97 8.48
C LEU A 56 -17.45 2.08 8.41
N GLY A 57 -18.37 2.36 7.45
CA GLY A 57 -19.62 1.65 7.30
C GLY A 57 -20.71 2.05 8.31
N LEU A 58 -20.47 3.06 9.15
CA LEU A 58 -21.40 3.49 10.21
C LEU A 58 -22.56 4.35 9.70
N SER A 59 -22.46 4.87 8.47
CA SER A 59 -23.49 5.70 7.85
C SER A 59 -24.72 4.94 7.35
N GLY A 60 -24.59 3.64 7.10
CA GLY A 60 -25.63 2.78 6.58
C GLY A 60 -25.07 1.64 5.70
N LEU A 61 -25.95 0.82 5.15
CA LEU A 61 -25.60 -0.29 4.27
C LEU A 61 -25.52 0.22 2.81
N MET A 62 -24.38 0.10 2.18
CA MET A 62 -24.20 0.37 0.76
C MET A 62 -24.71 -0.83 -0.05
N LEU A 63 -25.72 -0.61 -0.88
CA LEU A 63 -26.36 -1.67 -1.68
C LEU A 63 -25.67 -1.85 -3.03
N ASP A 64 -25.41 -0.76 -3.71
CA ASP A 64 -24.74 -0.69 -4.99
C ASP A 64 -23.92 0.60 -5.12
N THR A 65 -23.03 0.64 -6.11
CA THR A 65 -22.21 1.82 -6.36
C THR A 65 -21.79 1.88 -7.83
N ASP A 66 -21.72 3.10 -8.37
CA ASP A 66 -21.10 3.39 -9.66
C ASP A 66 -19.68 3.88 -9.43
N ILE A 67 -18.71 3.24 -10.09
CA ILE A 67 -17.29 3.52 -9.95
C ILE A 67 -16.72 3.84 -11.32
N ARG A 68 -15.99 4.95 -11.42
CA ARG A 68 -15.24 5.31 -12.60
C ARG A 68 -13.99 4.46 -12.69
N LEU A 69 -13.85 3.71 -13.77
CA LEU A 69 -12.69 2.89 -14.06
C LEU A 69 -11.70 3.64 -14.95
N LYS A 70 -10.42 3.36 -14.75
CA LYS A 70 -9.35 3.84 -15.61
C LYS A 70 -9.06 2.80 -16.69
N ARG A 71 -8.98 3.24 -17.96
CA ARG A 71 -8.46 2.40 -19.03
C ARG A 71 -6.94 2.28 -18.90
N ILE A 72 -6.43 1.06 -18.98
CA ILE A 72 -5.01 0.74 -18.96
C ILE A 72 -4.55 0.26 -20.34
N PRO A 73 -3.28 0.51 -20.75
CA PRO A 73 -2.77 0.04 -22.05
C PRO A 73 -2.64 -1.48 -22.13
N GLY A 74 -2.29 -2.12 -21.03
CA GLY A 74 -2.12 -3.56 -20.98
C GLY A 74 -1.80 -4.06 -19.55
N PRO A 75 -1.64 -5.39 -19.39
CA PRO A 75 -1.40 -6.03 -18.08
C PRO A 75 0.06 -6.01 -17.64
N GLY A 76 0.94 -5.33 -18.37
CA GLY A 76 2.34 -5.14 -17.99
C GLY A 76 2.51 -3.97 -17.04
N ILE A 77 3.49 -4.07 -16.15
CA ILE A 77 3.99 -2.96 -15.34
C ILE A 77 5.47 -2.80 -15.63
N GLU A 78 5.84 -1.70 -16.28
CA GLU A 78 7.22 -1.24 -16.28
C GLU A 78 7.56 -0.74 -14.88
N GLN A 79 8.48 -1.41 -14.20
CA GLN A 79 8.91 -1.04 -12.86
C GLN A 79 10.37 -0.65 -12.83
N GLU A 80 10.71 0.20 -11.89
CA GLU A 80 12.09 0.53 -11.53
C GLU A 80 12.24 0.41 -10.00
N ILE A 81 13.36 -0.17 -9.56
CA ILE A 81 13.69 -0.33 -8.15
C ILE A 81 14.86 0.59 -7.81
N ARG A 82 14.71 1.36 -6.74
CA ARG A 82 15.75 2.24 -6.20
C ARG A 82 15.98 1.92 -4.73
N LEU A 83 17.21 2.05 -4.29
CA LEU A 83 17.58 1.96 -2.87
C LEU A 83 17.82 3.35 -2.32
N PHE A 84 17.49 3.53 -1.05
CA PHE A 84 17.79 4.75 -0.31
C PHE A 84 18.29 4.40 1.10
N GLY A 85 18.96 5.35 1.75
CA GLY A 85 19.53 5.17 3.08
C GLY A 85 20.65 4.12 3.14
N GLY A 86 21.09 3.79 4.35
CA GLY A 86 22.19 2.89 4.60
C GLY A 86 23.56 3.48 4.24
N ARG A 87 24.61 2.73 4.47
CA ARG A 87 26.00 3.18 4.30
C ARG A 87 26.37 3.61 2.88
N ARG A 88 25.60 3.22 1.87
CA ARG A 88 25.93 3.47 0.44
C ARG A 88 25.32 4.74 -0.12
N SER A 89 24.20 5.19 0.39
CA SER A 89 23.47 6.37 -0.13
C SER A 89 23.32 7.49 0.90
N GLY A 90 23.60 7.24 2.16
CA GLY A 90 23.74 8.28 3.20
C GLY A 90 22.46 9.04 3.61
N ALA A 91 21.42 9.03 2.81
CA ALA A 91 20.35 10.01 2.91
C ALA A 91 19.05 9.54 3.62
N GLY A 92 19.00 8.34 4.21
CA GLY A 92 17.86 7.88 5.02
C GLY A 92 16.48 8.29 4.46
N ILE A 93 15.70 8.97 5.29
CA ILE A 93 14.37 9.47 4.89
C ILE A 93 14.45 10.57 3.82
N ASP A 94 15.51 11.36 3.80
CA ASP A 94 15.68 12.42 2.80
C ASP A 94 15.82 11.79 1.41
N GLY A 95 16.58 10.70 1.29
CA GLY A 95 16.66 9.93 0.04
C GLY A 95 15.33 9.33 -0.40
N TYR A 96 14.46 8.94 0.54
CA TYR A 96 13.09 8.55 0.21
C TYR A 96 12.30 9.73 -0.36
N LEU A 97 12.34 10.90 0.28
CA LEU A 97 11.60 12.08 -0.14
C LEU A 97 12.08 12.61 -1.50
N GLU A 98 13.39 12.54 -1.77
CA GLU A 98 13.96 12.88 -3.08
C GLU A 98 13.44 11.93 -4.18
N LEU A 99 13.42 10.62 -3.93
CA LEU A 99 12.89 9.64 -4.85
C LEU A 99 11.39 9.81 -5.09
N ASP A 100 10.63 10.15 -4.06
CA ASP A 100 9.19 10.42 -4.17
C ASP A 100 8.94 11.67 -5.02
N ALA A 101 9.67 12.75 -4.77
CA ALA A 101 9.58 13.99 -5.56
C ALA A 101 9.95 13.79 -7.03
N ASP A 102 10.97 12.96 -7.32
CA ASP A 102 11.41 12.60 -8.69
C ASP A 102 10.45 11.61 -9.39
N SER A 103 9.50 11.06 -8.64
CA SER A 103 8.60 10.03 -9.15
C SER A 103 7.27 10.56 -9.71
N LYS A 104 7.10 11.87 -9.84
CA LYS A 104 5.89 12.48 -10.44
C LYS A 104 5.47 11.89 -11.80
N PRO A 105 6.41 11.51 -12.72
CA PRO A 105 6.04 10.89 -13.99
C PRO A 105 5.59 9.42 -13.87
N TRP A 106 5.74 8.81 -12.69
CA TRP A 106 5.37 7.44 -12.43
C TRP A 106 3.98 7.36 -11.82
N GLU A 107 3.19 6.43 -12.31
CA GLU A 107 1.80 6.28 -11.86
C GLU A 107 1.72 5.67 -10.46
N TYR A 108 2.62 4.76 -10.15
CA TYR A 108 2.62 3.98 -8.90
C TYR A 108 3.94 4.14 -8.18
N THR A 109 3.87 4.41 -6.89
CA THR A 109 5.03 4.42 -6.01
C THR A 109 4.75 3.65 -4.74
N VAL A 110 5.76 2.97 -4.22
CA VAL A 110 5.73 2.36 -2.90
C VAL A 110 7.13 2.28 -2.31
N GLY A 111 7.27 2.74 -1.09
CA GLY A 111 8.51 2.62 -0.32
C GLY A 111 8.38 1.59 0.79
N TRP A 112 9.40 0.75 0.93
CA TRP A 112 9.58 -0.08 2.10
C TRP A 112 10.78 0.45 2.90
N ILE A 113 10.57 0.74 4.17
CA ILE A 113 11.57 1.36 5.05
C ILE A 113 11.91 0.38 6.17
N ASP A 114 13.20 0.07 6.35
CA ASP A 114 13.70 -0.69 7.49
C ASP A 114 13.85 0.23 8.70
N THR A 115 12.81 0.32 9.51
CA THR A 115 12.80 1.15 10.73
C THR A 115 13.67 0.59 11.86
N LEU A 116 14.20 -0.62 11.72
CA LEU A 116 15.17 -1.22 12.65
C LEU A 116 16.62 -0.91 12.27
N ASP A 117 16.83 -0.36 11.09
CA ASP A 117 18.15 0.16 10.65
C ASP A 117 18.33 1.60 11.11
N ARG A 118 19.55 1.95 11.56
CA ARG A 118 19.84 3.30 12.08
C ARG A 118 19.75 4.38 11.01
N ASP A 119 20.11 4.04 9.77
CA ASP A 119 20.14 4.94 8.64
C ASP A 119 18.84 4.89 7.83
N LEU A 120 17.77 4.24 8.37
CA LEU A 120 16.46 4.12 7.76
C LEU A 120 16.54 3.70 6.28
N ARG A 121 17.37 2.69 5.99
CA ARG A 121 17.50 2.17 4.63
C ARG A 121 16.19 1.61 4.12
N GLY A 122 16.00 1.67 2.81
CA GLY A 122 14.79 1.16 2.22
C GLY A 122 14.90 0.84 0.74
N VAL A 123 13.80 0.34 0.23
CA VAL A 123 13.60 0.01 -1.18
C VAL A 123 12.42 0.80 -1.69
N PHE A 124 12.62 1.55 -2.75
CA PHE A 124 11.61 2.34 -3.43
C PHE A 124 11.29 1.70 -4.77
N PHE A 125 10.02 1.42 -4.97
CA PHE A 125 9.49 0.87 -6.21
C PHE A 125 8.66 1.95 -6.89
N ARG A 126 8.85 2.11 -8.18
CA ARG A 126 7.99 2.93 -9.01
C ARG A 126 7.59 2.16 -10.26
N GLY A 127 6.36 2.36 -10.71
CA GLY A 127 5.80 1.61 -11.82
C GLY A 127 4.78 2.40 -12.62
N ARG A 128 4.55 1.97 -13.84
CA ARG A 128 3.47 2.45 -14.71
C ARG A 128 2.97 1.33 -15.59
N HIS A 129 1.72 1.40 -16.00
CA HIS A 129 1.17 0.43 -16.93
C HIS A 129 1.86 0.49 -18.30
N CYS A 130 2.06 -0.68 -18.87
CA CYS A 130 2.55 -0.87 -20.24
C CYS A 130 1.87 -2.07 -20.88
N ASP A 131 2.13 -2.28 -22.15
CA ASP A 131 1.68 -3.48 -22.86
C ASP A 131 2.27 -4.74 -22.24
N GLY A 132 1.57 -5.84 -22.42
CA GLY A 132 2.00 -7.15 -21.96
C GLY A 132 1.07 -8.25 -22.49
N PRO A 133 1.49 -9.52 -22.38
CA PRO A 133 0.66 -10.65 -22.79
C PRO A 133 -0.67 -10.72 -22.04
N ASP A 134 -1.78 -11.02 -22.73
CA ASP A 134 -3.12 -11.09 -22.11
C ASP A 134 -3.21 -12.14 -21.00
N GLU A 135 -2.40 -13.18 -21.04
CA GLU A 135 -2.29 -14.18 -19.97
C GLU A 135 -1.88 -13.59 -18.62
N TRP A 136 -1.27 -12.40 -18.60
CA TRP A 136 -0.91 -11.70 -17.37
C TRP A 136 -2.12 -11.07 -16.65
N LEU A 137 -3.28 -11.02 -17.28
CA LEU A 137 -4.55 -10.65 -16.64
C LEU A 137 -5.07 -11.73 -15.67
N ALA A 138 -4.72 -12.98 -15.91
CA ALA A 138 -5.14 -14.07 -15.06
C ALA A 138 -4.40 -14.06 -13.71
N PRO A 139 -5.09 -14.31 -12.58
CA PRO A 139 -4.47 -14.48 -11.29
C PRO A 139 -3.42 -15.60 -11.33
N GLN A 140 -2.24 -15.33 -10.78
CA GLN A 140 -1.21 -16.35 -10.68
C GLN A 140 -1.43 -17.22 -9.45
N PRO A 141 -1.23 -18.55 -9.57
CA PRO A 141 -1.35 -19.44 -8.41
C PRO A 141 -0.27 -19.12 -7.37
N ALA A 142 -0.63 -19.28 -6.10
CA ALA A 142 0.33 -19.14 -5.02
C ALA A 142 1.48 -20.15 -5.16
N ARG A 143 2.70 -19.67 -4.95
CA ARG A 143 3.94 -20.47 -5.07
C ARG A 143 4.36 -21.10 -3.77
N LEU A 144 3.92 -20.54 -2.65
CA LEU A 144 4.27 -20.95 -1.30
C LEU A 144 3.02 -21.08 -0.45
N THR A 145 3.11 -21.90 0.61
CA THR A 145 2.03 -22.02 1.60
C THR A 145 2.63 -22.00 3.00
N VAL A 146 2.04 -21.20 3.90
CA VAL A 146 2.34 -21.22 5.32
C VAL A 146 1.37 -22.20 5.98
N PRO A 147 1.80 -23.44 6.33
CA PRO A 147 0.88 -24.52 6.72
C PRO A 147 0.34 -24.37 8.15
N ILE A 148 1.09 -23.75 9.04
CA ILE A 148 0.78 -23.60 10.47
C ILE A 148 1.01 -22.17 10.93
N ASP A 149 0.38 -21.80 12.04
CA ASP A 149 0.63 -20.51 12.68
C ASP A 149 2.05 -20.45 13.22
N ALA A 150 2.78 -19.40 12.85
CA ALA A 150 4.15 -19.20 13.32
C ALA A 150 4.17 -18.99 14.85
N PRO A 151 5.17 -19.54 15.54
CA PRO A 151 5.39 -19.22 16.95
C PRO A 151 5.64 -17.73 17.15
N GLN A 152 5.23 -17.18 18.30
CA GLN A 152 5.30 -15.74 18.59
C GLN A 152 6.72 -15.14 18.49
N TRP A 153 7.74 -15.92 18.81
CA TRP A 153 9.13 -15.48 18.71
C TRP A 153 9.59 -15.19 17.28
N VAL A 154 8.88 -15.72 16.25
CA VAL A 154 9.16 -15.42 14.83
C VAL A 154 8.96 -13.92 14.53
N LEU A 155 8.06 -13.26 15.25
CA LEU A 155 7.85 -11.80 15.14
C LEU A 155 8.78 -10.98 16.07
N GLY A 156 9.82 -11.61 16.61
CA GLY A 156 10.77 -10.96 17.46
C GLY A 156 11.70 -9.99 16.71
N ARG A 157 12.32 -9.07 17.47
CA ARG A 157 13.23 -8.05 16.93
C ARG A 157 14.38 -8.63 16.09
N TRP A 158 14.89 -9.79 16.47
CA TRP A 158 16.01 -10.42 15.77
C TRP A 158 15.60 -11.04 14.44
N SER A 159 14.47 -11.74 14.40
CA SER A 159 13.92 -12.29 13.18
C SER A 159 13.50 -11.20 12.19
N ALA A 160 12.88 -10.11 12.69
CA ALA A 160 12.56 -8.95 11.87
C ALA A 160 13.82 -8.31 11.27
N ARG A 161 14.89 -8.15 12.05
CA ARG A 161 16.19 -7.63 11.53
C ARG A 161 16.79 -8.55 10.48
N ALA A 162 16.76 -9.86 10.71
CA ALA A 162 17.28 -10.83 9.74
C ALA A 162 16.47 -10.79 8.43
N PHE A 163 15.15 -10.76 8.54
CA PHE A 163 14.26 -10.61 7.38
C PHE A 163 14.52 -9.31 6.63
N ASN A 164 14.58 -8.18 7.33
CA ASN A 164 14.82 -6.87 6.73
C ASN A 164 16.17 -6.82 6.01
N ALA A 165 17.22 -7.39 6.62
CA ALA A 165 18.54 -7.46 6.02
C ALA A 165 18.54 -8.32 4.74
N LEU A 166 17.85 -9.46 4.75
CA LEU A 166 17.71 -10.33 3.59
C LEU A 166 16.90 -9.64 2.49
N TYR A 167 15.74 -9.06 2.84
CA TYR A 167 14.88 -8.34 1.90
C TYR A 167 15.63 -7.21 1.19
N TYR A 168 16.32 -6.37 1.96
CA TYR A 168 17.14 -5.29 1.39
C TYR A 168 18.23 -5.81 0.46
N ARG A 169 18.97 -6.86 0.87
CA ARG A 169 20.04 -7.45 0.04
C ARG A 169 19.52 -8.03 -1.27
N LEU A 170 18.38 -8.71 -1.25
CA LEU A 170 17.77 -9.28 -2.46
C LEU A 170 17.37 -8.20 -3.48
N HIS A 171 16.99 -7.00 -3.01
CA HIS A 171 16.66 -5.89 -3.89
C HIS A 171 17.90 -5.07 -4.28
N ALA A 172 18.98 -5.13 -3.50
CA ALA A 172 20.23 -4.40 -3.81
C ALA A 172 20.86 -4.85 -5.13
N THR A 173 20.68 -6.10 -5.53
CA THR A 173 21.16 -6.63 -6.80
C THR A 173 20.32 -6.18 -8.01
N LYS A 174 19.11 -5.65 -7.76
CA LYS A 174 18.14 -5.22 -8.77
C LYS A 174 18.00 -3.70 -8.85
N THR A 175 18.79 -2.95 -8.10
CA THR A 175 18.67 -1.49 -8.08
C THR A 175 19.00 -0.88 -9.43
N ALA A 176 18.27 0.20 -9.77
CA ALA A 176 18.36 0.91 -11.05
C ALA A 176 18.01 0.07 -12.29
N GLN A 177 17.53 -1.15 -12.14
CA GLN A 177 17.05 -1.96 -13.24
C GLN A 177 15.58 -1.63 -13.54
N ARG A 178 15.32 -1.42 -14.81
CA ARG A 178 13.95 -1.40 -15.34
C ARG A 178 13.58 -2.78 -15.81
N SER A 179 12.40 -3.22 -15.46
CA SER A 179 11.85 -4.51 -15.87
C SER A 179 10.36 -4.41 -16.11
N VAL A 180 9.84 -5.23 -17.01
CA VAL A 180 8.41 -5.38 -17.22
C VAL A 180 7.97 -6.65 -16.53
N ILE A 181 6.97 -6.52 -15.66
CA ILE A 181 6.42 -7.63 -14.88
C ILE A 181 4.89 -7.66 -15.00
N PRO A 182 4.24 -8.80 -14.75
CA PRO A 182 2.79 -8.88 -14.66
C PRO A 182 2.22 -7.98 -13.57
N ILE A 183 0.95 -7.55 -13.73
CA ILE A 183 0.24 -6.74 -12.73
C ILE A 183 0.16 -7.42 -11.36
N TRP A 184 -0.02 -8.74 -11.30
CA TRP A 184 -0.25 -9.48 -10.05
C TRP A 184 0.91 -9.38 -9.07
N PRO A 185 2.16 -9.71 -9.40
CA PRO A 185 3.29 -9.56 -8.49
C PRO A 185 3.51 -8.11 -8.03
N PHE A 186 3.16 -7.14 -8.87
CA PHE A 186 3.32 -5.73 -8.51
C PHE A 186 2.27 -5.25 -7.52
N PHE A 187 0.98 -5.55 -7.77
CA PHE A 187 -0.11 -5.06 -6.92
C PHE A 187 -0.39 -5.98 -5.74
N PHE A 188 -0.28 -7.29 -5.92
CA PHE A 188 -0.70 -8.31 -4.98
C PHE A 188 0.44 -9.28 -4.63
N PRO A 189 1.59 -8.79 -4.13
CA PRO A 189 2.75 -9.66 -3.87
C PRO A 189 2.49 -10.74 -2.82
N LEU A 190 1.54 -10.52 -1.90
CA LEU A 190 1.17 -11.48 -0.87
C LEU A 190 0.31 -12.64 -1.38
N ASP A 191 -0.36 -12.48 -2.52
CA ASP A 191 -1.17 -13.54 -3.13
C ASP A 191 -0.29 -14.70 -3.65
N ALA A 192 1.02 -14.48 -3.77
CA ALA A 192 1.99 -15.54 -4.05
C ALA A 192 2.18 -16.52 -2.88
N VAL A 193 1.62 -16.25 -1.69
CA VAL A 193 1.78 -17.05 -0.48
C VAL A 193 0.41 -17.39 0.12
N ASN A 194 -0.01 -18.64 0.04
CA ASN A 194 -1.20 -19.11 0.72
C ASN A 194 -1.01 -19.07 2.24
N GLY A 195 -2.04 -18.60 2.95
CA GLY A 195 -2.02 -18.56 4.41
C GLY A 195 -0.94 -17.62 4.98
N TRP A 196 -0.55 -16.58 4.24
CA TRP A 196 0.47 -15.61 4.67
C TRP A 196 0.18 -14.99 6.04
N ASN A 197 -1.09 -14.84 6.41
CA ASN A 197 -1.52 -14.36 7.73
C ASN A 197 -1.02 -15.23 8.88
N ARG A 198 -0.83 -16.55 8.67
CA ARG A 198 -0.29 -17.47 9.67
C ARG A 198 1.17 -17.16 10.04
N ALA A 199 1.91 -16.48 9.16
CA ALA A 199 3.27 -16.02 9.46
C ALA A 199 3.31 -15.02 10.64
N TYR A 200 2.18 -14.37 10.94
CA TYR A 200 2.05 -13.45 12.08
C TYR A 200 1.60 -14.12 13.38
N GLY A 201 1.42 -15.44 13.36
CA GLY A 201 1.00 -16.22 14.52
C GLY A 201 -0.40 -15.87 15.01
N ARG A 202 -0.80 -16.49 16.13
CA ARG A 202 -2.17 -16.38 16.66
C ARG A 202 -2.56 -14.96 17.15
N ARG A 203 -1.60 -14.15 17.58
CA ARG A 203 -1.86 -12.76 18.02
C ARG A 203 -2.07 -11.80 16.85
N GLY A 204 -1.58 -12.14 15.66
CA GLY A 204 -1.67 -11.27 14.48
C GLY A 204 -0.90 -9.96 14.65
N PHE A 205 -1.31 -8.96 13.88
CA PHE A 205 -0.82 -7.59 13.97
C PHE A 205 -1.94 -6.62 13.59
N ILE A 206 -1.78 -5.36 13.95
CA ILE A 206 -2.65 -4.27 13.56
C ILE A 206 -1.89 -3.38 12.59
N GLN A 207 -2.51 -3.08 11.44
CA GLN A 207 -1.99 -2.10 10.51
C GLN A 207 -2.77 -0.79 10.68
N TYR A 208 -2.03 0.29 10.91
CA TYR A 208 -2.58 1.64 10.90
C TYR A 208 -2.04 2.37 9.66
N GLN A 209 -2.94 3.02 8.93
CA GLN A 209 -2.61 3.76 7.72
C GLN A 209 -3.21 5.16 7.80
N PHE A 210 -2.43 6.16 7.41
CA PHE A 210 -2.87 7.55 7.38
C PHE A 210 -2.19 8.30 6.24
N VAL A 211 -2.81 9.37 5.79
CA VAL A 211 -2.27 10.30 4.79
C VAL A 211 -2.22 11.68 5.42
N VAL A 212 -1.13 12.38 5.19
CA VAL A 212 -0.98 13.78 5.63
C VAL A 212 -0.71 14.67 4.43
N PRO A 213 -1.24 15.91 4.41
CA PRO A 213 -0.88 16.89 3.39
C PRO A 213 0.62 17.16 3.39
N THR A 214 1.22 17.32 2.22
CA THR A 214 2.67 17.58 2.07
C THR A 214 3.15 18.82 2.85
N LEU A 215 2.30 19.86 2.94
CA LEU A 215 2.60 21.07 3.71
C LEU A 215 2.59 20.85 5.23
N ALA A 216 1.94 19.80 5.70
CA ALA A 216 1.90 19.42 7.12
C ALA A 216 2.95 18.34 7.47
N ALA A 217 3.64 17.80 6.47
CA ALA A 217 4.77 16.91 6.72
C ALA A 217 5.86 17.71 7.42
N PRO A 218 6.35 17.29 8.61
CA PRO A 218 7.46 17.98 9.24
C PRO A 218 8.64 17.99 8.28
N SER A 219 9.26 19.15 8.11
CA SER A 219 10.57 19.23 7.50
C SER A 219 11.46 18.23 8.23
N PRO A 220 12.24 17.39 7.55
CA PRO A 220 13.02 16.35 8.19
C PRO A 220 13.85 16.98 9.31
N PRO A 221 13.66 16.55 10.58
CA PRO A 221 14.48 17.07 11.65
C PRO A 221 15.90 16.56 11.40
N ALA A 222 16.85 17.47 11.40
CA ALA A 222 18.25 17.12 11.45
C ALA A 222 18.44 16.01 12.52
N ALA A 223 18.68 14.78 12.04
CA ALA A 223 19.35 13.68 12.72
C ALA A 223 18.84 13.22 14.10
N ARG A 224 17.55 13.23 14.42
CA ARG A 224 17.03 12.42 15.54
C ARG A 224 15.64 11.89 15.20
N SER A 225 15.52 10.55 15.12
CA SER A 225 14.20 9.88 15.00
C SER A 225 13.29 10.32 16.15
N PRO A 226 12.13 10.96 15.90
CA PRO A 226 11.19 11.34 16.95
C PRO A 226 10.34 10.16 17.41
N TRP A 227 10.54 8.98 16.82
CA TRP A 227 9.78 7.80 17.18
C TRP A 227 10.37 7.16 18.43
N PRO A 228 9.58 6.96 19.49
CA PRO A 228 10.06 6.27 20.67
C PRO A 228 10.48 4.85 20.27
N THR A 229 11.70 4.48 20.55
CA THR A 229 12.28 3.14 20.35
C THR A 229 11.67 2.08 21.29
N ARG A 230 10.47 2.32 21.82
CA ARG A 230 9.75 1.42 22.71
C ARG A 230 8.57 0.78 22.01
N TRP A 231 8.86 -0.21 21.17
CA TRP A 231 7.93 -1.28 20.87
C TRP A 231 8.53 -2.57 21.42
N ALA A 232 8.49 -2.70 22.74
CA ALA A 232 8.85 -3.93 23.43
C ALA A 232 7.98 -4.05 24.66
N THR A 233 6.99 -4.85 24.59
CA THR A 233 6.62 -5.91 25.56
C THR A 233 5.45 -6.68 24.99
#